data_1c5d8cb5d5460fc391445b4ca54143fd
#
_entry.id   1c5d8cb5d5460fc391445b4ca54143fd
#
_cell.length_a   1.000
_cell.length_b   1.000
_cell.length_c   1.000
_cell.angle_alpha   90.00
_cell.angle_beta   90.00
_cell.angle_gamma   90.00
#
_symmetry.space_group_name_H-M   'P 1'
#
loop_
_entity.id
_entity.type
_entity.pdbx_description
1 polymer ?
#
loop_
_entity_poly.entity_id
_entity_poly.type
_entity_poly.pdbx_seq_one_letter_code
_entity_poly.pdbx_strand_id
1 'polypeptide(L)'
;MPQELGLYPDLTALEFLDYMAVLKGITDRRGREQQIAELLERVRLADVAKRRLKTYSGGMKRRVGIAQALLGNPQVVIVDEPTSGLDPEERVRLRNLLGEVASRCTVILSTHIVEDISQSCRDLAVINKGQVAFQGGPGELIAQAQGKVWLVKTAGEKPDGATVVVSSMHLHDGTQYRVLGDLSAHPQATPAEPSLEDGYIWLMQGVVKE
;
A
#
# COMPACT_ATOMS: atom_id res chain seq x y z
N MET A 1 -0.59 -12.34 6.14
CA MET A 1 -0.08 -11.49 7.25
C MET A 1 -1.18 -10.51 7.59
N PRO A 2 -1.82 -10.61 8.76
CA PRO A 2 -2.86 -9.67 9.19
C PRO A 2 -2.27 -8.32 9.58
N GLN A 3 -3.12 -7.31 9.67
CA GLN A 3 -2.77 -5.95 10.11
C GLN A 3 -2.17 -5.96 11.53
N GLU A 4 -2.77 -6.70 12.46
CA GLU A 4 -2.22 -6.93 13.81
C GLU A 4 -1.38 -8.19 13.81
N LEU A 5 -0.09 -7.99 14.06
CA LEU A 5 0.90 -9.06 13.94
C LEU A 5 0.91 -9.92 15.19
N GLY A 6 0.23 -10.66 15.69
CA GLY A 6 0.30 -11.56 16.88
C GLY A 6 1.72 -11.97 17.31
N LEU A 7 2.64 -11.00 17.42
CA LEU A 7 4.02 -11.26 17.78
C LEU A 7 4.14 -11.52 19.31
N TYR A 8 5.01 -12.42 19.70
CA TYR A 8 5.33 -12.69 21.11
C TYR A 8 6.43 -11.73 21.59
N PRO A 9 6.11 -10.72 22.43
CA PRO A 9 7.02 -9.61 22.74
C PRO A 9 8.33 -10.01 23.41
N ASP A 10 8.32 -11.10 24.17
CA ASP A 10 9.46 -11.57 24.93
C ASP A 10 10.37 -12.53 24.18
N LEU A 11 9.95 -13.01 23.00
CA LEU A 11 10.80 -13.79 22.10
C LEU A 11 11.72 -12.86 21.28
N THR A 12 12.85 -13.37 20.87
CA THR A 12 13.68 -12.80 19.82
C THR A 12 13.08 -13.09 18.45
N ALA A 13 13.53 -12.38 17.39
CA ALA A 13 13.06 -12.68 16.04
C ALA A 13 13.43 -14.08 15.57
N LEU A 14 14.61 -14.58 15.98
CA LEU A 14 15.04 -15.97 15.71
C LEU A 14 14.09 -16.98 16.36
N GLU A 15 13.84 -16.85 17.67
CA GLU A 15 12.96 -17.77 18.41
C GLU A 15 11.52 -17.74 17.88
N PHE A 16 11.03 -16.55 17.58
CA PHE A 16 9.69 -16.37 17.00
C PHE A 16 9.56 -17.06 15.63
N LEU A 17 10.51 -16.81 14.72
CA LEU A 17 10.48 -17.41 13.40
C LEU A 17 10.69 -18.92 13.45
N ASP A 18 11.53 -19.43 14.36
CA ASP A 18 11.71 -20.87 14.55
C ASP A 18 10.40 -21.53 15.03
N TYR A 19 9.76 -20.93 16.04
CA TYR A 19 8.47 -21.39 16.53
C TYR A 19 7.42 -21.43 15.41
N MET A 20 7.30 -20.34 14.64
CA MET A 20 6.33 -20.25 13.53
C MET A 20 6.64 -21.23 12.40
N ALA A 21 7.92 -21.51 12.13
CA ALA A 21 8.35 -22.49 11.13
C ALA A 21 7.96 -23.93 11.54
N VAL A 22 8.12 -24.26 12.82
CA VAL A 22 7.65 -25.55 13.37
C VAL A 22 6.14 -25.70 13.21
N LEU A 23 5.37 -24.65 13.54
CA LEU A 23 3.91 -24.65 13.38
C LEU A 23 3.48 -24.83 11.92
N LYS A 24 4.29 -24.35 10.96
CA LYS A 24 4.09 -24.55 9.51
C LYS A 24 4.53 -25.93 9.01
N GLY A 25 4.99 -26.82 9.89
CA GLY A 25 5.41 -28.18 9.55
C GLY A 25 6.84 -28.28 8.97
N ILE A 26 7.67 -27.24 9.11
CA ILE A 26 9.07 -27.27 8.70
C ILE A 26 9.87 -28.01 9.78
N THR A 27 9.96 -29.33 9.70
CA THR A 27 10.53 -30.20 10.74
C THR A 27 12.05 -30.33 10.66
N ASP A 28 12.63 -30.22 9.45
CA ASP A 28 14.09 -30.26 9.29
C ASP A 28 14.72 -29.03 9.96
N ARG A 29 15.44 -29.30 11.06
CA ARG A 29 16.04 -28.23 11.88
C ARG A 29 17.09 -27.43 11.10
N ARG A 30 17.96 -28.10 10.35
CA ARG A 30 19.06 -27.44 9.65
C ARG A 30 18.54 -26.55 8.52
N GLY A 31 17.61 -27.07 7.71
CA GLY A 31 16.97 -26.28 6.64
C GLY A 31 16.16 -25.12 7.19
N ARG A 32 15.49 -25.30 8.33
CA ARG A 32 14.75 -24.24 9.02
C ARG A 32 15.65 -23.11 9.52
N GLU A 33 16.75 -23.45 10.21
CA GLU A 33 17.73 -22.46 10.69
C GLU A 33 18.33 -21.66 9.51
N GLN A 34 18.67 -22.34 8.42
CA GLN A 34 19.17 -21.69 7.22
C GLN A 34 18.12 -20.76 6.59
N GLN A 35 16.88 -21.21 6.40
CA GLN A 35 15.81 -20.39 5.84
C GLN A 35 15.53 -19.15 6.70
N ILE A 36 15.53 -19.28 8.01
CA ILE A 36 15.33 -18.16 8.94
C ILE A 36 16.46 -17.14 8.79
N ALA A 37 17.70 -17.58 8.71
CA ALA A 37 18.84 -16.68 8.51
C ALA A 37 18.72 -15.91 7.19
N GLU A 38 18.41 -16.60 6.09
CA GLU A 38 18.20 -15.98 4.77
C GLU A 38 17.04 -14.98 4.78
N LEU A 39 15.93 -15.30 5.46
CA LEU A 39 14.79 -14.38 5.58
C LEU A 39 15.13 -13.15 6.41
N LEU A 40 15.85 -13.31 7.52
CA LEU A 40 16.28 -12.20 8.36
C LEU A 40 17.22 -11.24 7.62
N GLU A 41 18.14 -11.77 6.81
CA GLU A 41 18.97 -10.96 5.91
C GLU A 41 18.11 -10.18 4.90
N ARG A 42 17.20 -10.87 4.22
CA ARG A 42 16.30 -10.25 3.22
C ARG A 42 15.49 -9.09 3.81
N VAL A 43 14.94 -9.27 5.02
CA VAL A 43 14.18 -8.22 5.69
C VAL A 43 15.06 -7.24 6.45
N ARG A 44 16.39 -7.34 6.35
CA ARG A 44 17.39 -6.47 6.99
C ARG A 44 17.23 -6.40 8.51
N LEU A 45 17.09 -7.56 9.14
CA LEU A 45 16.97 -7.70 10.59
C LEU A 45 18.01 -8.67 11.19
N ALA A 46 18.98 -9.15 10.41
CA ALA A 46 19.99 -10.09 10.87
C ALA A 46 20.79 -9.57 12.07
N ASP A 47 21.25 -8.31 12.03
CA ASP A 47 22.05 -7.67 13.09
C ASP A 47 21.31 -7.57 14.42
N VAL A 48 19.99 -7.55 14.38
CA VAL A 48 19.12 -7.38 15.56
C VAL A 48 18.33 -8.63 15.92
N ALA A 49 18.53 -9.74 15.18
CA ALA A 49 17.75 -10.97 15.27
C ALA A 49 17.67 -11.57 16.69
N LYS A 50 18.70 -11.35 17.50
CA LYS A 50 18.78 -11.80 18.91
C LYS A 50 18.16 -10.84 19.92
N ARG A 51 17.66 -9.69 19.50
CA ARG A 51 16.96 -8.75 20.38
C ARG A 51 15.49 -9.16 20.53
N ARG A 52 14.90 -8.90 21.69
CA ARG A 52 13.48 -9.19 21.96
C ARG A 52 12.56 -8.32 21.09
N LEU A 53 11.49 -8.90 20.59
CA LEU A 53 10.52 -8.23 19.71
C LEU A 53 9.85 -7.01 20.33
N LYS A 54 9.73 -6.96 21.68
CA LYS A 54 9.22 -5.77 22.38
C LYS A 54 10.09 -4.53 22.16
N THR A 55 11.35 -4.69 21.80
CA THR A 55 12.29 -3.57 21.54
C THR A 55 12.31 -3.13 20.06
N TYR A 56 11.51 -3.78 19.21
CA TYR A 56 11.46 -3.47 17.79
C TYR A 56 10.53 -2.29 17.49
N SER A 57 10.90 -1.45 16.52
CA SER A 57 10.00 -0.44 15.95
C SER A 57 8.82 -1.08 15.22
N GLY A 58 7.80 -0.27 14.90
CA GLY A 58 6.66 -0.73 14.10
C GLY A 58 7.09 -1.33 12.76
N GLY A 59 7.99 -0.65 12.03
CA GLY A 59 8.54 -1.12 10.76
C GLY A 59 9.36 -2.41 10.91
N MET A 60 10.16 -2.55 11.97
CA MET A 60 10.87 -3.79 12.25
C MET A 60 9.90 -4.95 12.51
N LYS A 61 8.84 -4.72 13.28
CA LYS A 61 7.80 -5.74 13.53
C LYS A 61 7.10 -6.15 12.25
N ARG A 62 6.75 -5.20 11.36
CA ARG A 62 6.17 -5.49 10.04
C ARG A 62 7.08 -6.38 9.20
N ARG A 63 8.39 -6.09 9.19
CA ARG A 63 9.39 -6.90 8.47
C ARG A 63 9.51 -8.31 9.04
N VAL A 64 9.42 -8.51 10.36
CA VAL A 64 9.32 -9.86 10.96
C VAL A 64 8.06 -10.58 10.48
N GLY A 65 6.91 -9.88 10.41
CA GLY A 65 5.66 -10.44 9.89
C GLY A 65 5.78 -10.90 8.42
N ILE A 66 6.50 -10.15 7.58
CA ILE A 66 6.79 -10.59 6.20
C ILE A 66 7.70 -11.81 6.20
N ALA A 67 8.78 -11.82 7.00
CA ALA A 67 9.64 -12.98 7.12
C ALA A 67 8.85 -14.23 7.54
N GLN A 68 7.96 -14.11 8.53
CA GLN A 68 7.03 -15.17 8.94
C GLN A 68 6.13 -15.63 7.80
N ALA A 69 5.59 -14.70 7.00
CA ALA A 69 4.72 -15.04 5.88
C ALA A 69 5.45 -15.87 4.82
N LEU A 70 6.74 -15.59 4.61
CA LEU A 70 7.60 -16.25 3.63
C LEU A 70 8.17 -17.61 4.07
N LEU A 71 8.05 -18.00 5.34
CA LEU A 71 8.48 -19.31 5.82
C LEU A 71 7.78 -20.43 5.03
N GLY A 72 8.58 -21.41 4.57
CA GLY A 72 8.10 -22.53 3.79
C GLY A 72 7.95 -22.22 2.28
N ASN A 73 8.47 -21.10 1.81
CA ASN A 73 8.46 -20.70 0.38
C ASN A 73 7.05 -20.76 -0.25
N PRO A 74 6.07 -20.02 0.27
CA PRO A 74 4.72 -20.09 -0.23
C PRO A 74 4.62 -19.56 -1.67
N GLN A 75 3.67 -20.10 -2.46
CA GLN A 75 3.36 -19.61 -3.80
C GLN A 75 2.52 -18.33 -3.77
N VAL A 76 1.78 -18.09 -2.69
CA VAL A 76 0.92 -16.93 -2.49
C VAL A 76 1.17 -16.35 -1.11
N VAL A 77 1.36 -15.04 -1.04
CA VAL A 77 1.47 -14.26 0.21
C VAL A 77 0.37 -13.22 0.22
N ILE A 78 -0.44 -13.22 1.27
CA ILE A 78 -1.49 -12.23 1.48
C ILE A 78 -1.04 -11.30 2.60
N VAL A 79 -1.02 -10.00 2.35
CA VAL A 79 -0.63 -8.96 3.31
C VAL A 79 -1.75 -7.92 3.42
N ASP A 80 -2.16 -7.67 4.65
CA ASP A 80 -3.25 -6.75 4.96
C ASP A 80 -2.70 -5.49 5.60
N GLU A 81 -2.93 -4.33 4.97
CA GLU A 81 -2.51 -3.00 5.39
C GLU A 81 -1.04 -2.93 5.87
N PRO A 82 -0.05 -3.44 5.10
CA PRO A 82 1.30 -3.61 5.61
C PRO A 82 2.03 -2.30 5.91
N THR A 83 1.66 -1.21 5.25
CA THR A 83 2.29 0.12 5.36
C THR A 83 1.58 1.04 6.33
N SER A 84 0.40 0.65 6.84
CA SER A 84 -0.38 1.46 7.76
C SER A 84 0.40 1.79 9.05
N GLY A 85 0.42 3.08 9.43
CA GLY A 85 1.11 3.56 10.63
C GLY A 85 2.64 3.58 10.54
N LEU A 86 3.22 3.37 9.36
CA LEU A 86 4.66 3.51 9.14
C LEU A 86 5.02 4.94 8.74
N ASP A 87 6.22 5.37 9.13
CA ASP A 87 6.80 6.59 8.59
C ASP A 87 7.14 6.45 7.08
N PRO A 88 7.34 7.57 6.35
CA PRO A 88 7.56 7.52 4.90
C PRO A 88 8.75 6.65 4.48
N GLU A 89 9.84 6.66 5.24
CA GLU A 89 11.05 5.90 4.91
C GLU A 89 10.82 4.39 5.05
N GLU A 90 10.21 3.97 6.16
CA GLU A 90 9.86 2.56 6.38
C GLU A 90 8.80 2.07 5.37
N ARG A 91 7.87 2.94 4.94
CA ARG A 91 6.90 2.62 3.89
C ARG A 91 7.60 2.31 2.57
N VAL A 92 8.53 3.14 2.12
CA VAL A 92 9.32 2.91 0.90
C VAL A 92 10.10 1.59 1.00
N ARG A 93 10.76 1.36 2.15
CA ARG A 93 11.50 0.11 2.38
C ARG A 93 10.62 -1.12 2.29
N LEU A 94 9.42 -1.05 2.86
CA LEU A 94 8.48 -2.17 2.87
C LEU A 94 7.91 -2.44 1.47
N ARG A 95 7.59 -1.40 0.70
CA ARG A 95 7.17 -1.54 -0.71
C ARG A 95 8.23 -2.23 -1.56
N ASN A 96 9.49 -1.79 -1.44
CA ASN A 96 10.60 -2.42 -2.17
C ASN A 96 10.74 -3.89 -1.81
N LEU A 97 10.65 -4.24 -0.53
CA LEU A 97 10.68 -5.62 -0.06
C LEU A 97 9.52 -6.45 -0.64
N LEU A 98 8.30 -5.91 -0.67
CA LEU A 98 7.15 -6.59 -1.27
C LEU A 98 7.32 -6.77 -2.78
N GLY A 99 7.92 -5.80 -3.49
CA GLY A 99 8.30 -5.92 -4.90
C GLY A 99 9.31 -7.04 -5.15
N GLU A 100 10.33 -7.17 -4.29
CA GLU A 100 11.28 -8.28 -4.34
C GLU A 100 10.59 -9.63 -4.07
N VAL A 101 9.66 -9.69 -3.14
CA VAL A 101 8.86 -10.90 -2.86
C VAL A 101 7.98 -11.26 -4.06
N ALA A 102 7.34 -10.26 -4.69
CA ALA A 102 6.46 -10.46 -5.84
C ALA A 102 7.17 -11.01 -7.09
N SER A 103 8.51 -10.91 -7.16
CA SER A 103 9.29 -11.57 -8.22
C SER A 103 9.37 -13.11 -8.07
N ARG A 104 9.00 -13.65 -6.91
CA ARG A 104 9.15 -15.08 -6.57
C ARG A 104 7.83 -15.79 -6.26
N CYS A 105 6.81 -15.05 -5.83
CA CYS A 105 5.48 -15.58 -5.52
C CYS A 105 4.41 -14.54 -5.81
N THR A 106 3.15 -14.97 -5.86
CA THR A 106 2.03 -14.04 -5.96
C THR A 106 1.84 -13.30 -4.63
N VAL A 107 1.84 -11.97 -4.67
CA VAL A 107 1.54 -11.13 -3.52
C VAL A 107 0.16 -10.50 -3.69
N ILE A 108 -0.74 -10.75 -2.76
CA ILE A 108 -2.03 -10.08 -2.65
C ILE A 108 -1.92 -9.05 -1.53
N LEU A 109 -2.06 -7.79 -1.89
CA LEU A 109 -1.95 -6.64 -0.98
C LEU A 109 -3.33 -6.01 -0.81
N SER A 110 -3.85 -5.92 0.43
CA SER A 110 -4.95 -5.01 0.73
C SER A 110 -4.40 -3.69 1.28
N THR A 111 -4.91 -2.58 0.79
CA THR A 111 -4.54 -1.24 1.27
C THR A 111 -5.61 -0.22 0.88
N HIS A 112 -5.77 0.81 1.70
CA HIS A 112 -6.52 2.02 1.38
C HIS A 112 -5.61 3.16 0.88
N ILE A 113 -4.29 2.92 0.79
CA ILE A 113 -3.31 3.92 0.39
C ILE A 113 -3.04 3.78 -1.10
N VAL A 114 -3.61 4.69 -1.88
CA VAL A 114 -3.53 4.69 -3.37
C VAL A 114 -2.09 4.72 -3.88
N GLU A 115 -1.21 5.42 -3.15
CA GLU A 115 0.21 5.55 -3.49
C GLU A 115 0.97 4.22 -3.46
N ASP A 116 0.58 3.31 -2.57
CA ASP A 116 1.20 1.98 -2.48
C ASP A 116 0.83 1.11 -3.70
N ILE A 117 -0.36 1.33 -4.28
CA ILE A 117 -0.84 0.60 -5.46
C ILE A 117 -0.14 1.10 -6.72
N SER A 118 -0.07 2.43 -6.92
CA SER A 118 0.42 3.04 -8.15
C SER A 118 1.85 2.63 -8.53
N GLN A 119 2.68 2.31 -7.53
CA GLN A 119 4.09 1.99 -7.71
C GLN A 119 4.42 0.50 -7.67
N SER A 120 3.50 -0.35 -7.19
CA SER A 120 3.81 -1.74 -6.85
C SER A 120 2.92 -2.78 -7.52
N CYS A 121 1.72 -2.41 -7.97
CA CYS A 121 0.73 -3.35 -8.45
C CYS A 121 0.60 -3.34 -9.98
N ARG A 122 0.47 -4.54 -10.58
CA ARG A 122 0.15 -4.70 -12.01
C ARG A 122 -1.35 -4.74 -12.24
N ASP A 123 -2.06 -5.38 -11.32
CA ASP A 123 -3.51 -5.55 -11.33
C ASP A 123 -4.06 -5.09 -9.99
N LEU A 124 -5.25 -4.52 -9.99
CA LEU A 124 -5.97 -4.11 -8.79
C LEU A 124 -7.46 -4.42 -8.89
N ALA A 125 -8.09 -4.58 -7.75
CA ALA A 125 -9.54 -4.62 -7.62
C ALA A 125 -9.99 -3.58 -6.59
N VAL A 126 -10.96 -2.75 -6.95
CA VAL A 126 -11.62 -1.82 -6.01
C VAL A 126 -12.85 -2.50 -5.48
N ILE A 127 -12.91 -2.64 -4.15
CA ILE A 127 -14.04 -3.27 -3.46
C ILE A 127 -14.84 -2.18 -2.73
N ASN A 128 -16.15 -2.15 -2.99
CA ASN A 128 -17.08 -1.26 -2.30
C ASN A 128 -18.30 -2.05 -1.81
N LYS A 129 -18.62 -1.93 -0.52
CA LYS A 129 -19.76 -2.62 0.11
C LYS A 129 -19.83 -4.13 -0.20
N GLY A 130 -18.66 -4.79 -0.25
CA GLY A 130 -18.56 -6.24 -0.52
C GLY A 130 -18.67 -6.63 -2.00
N GLN A 131 -18.75 -5.66 -2.91
CA GLN A 131 -18.79 -5.89 -4.36
C GLN A 131 -17.53 -5.34 -5.02
N VAL A 132 -17.10 -5.99 -6.11
CA VAL A 132 -16.00 -5.50 -6.94
C VAL A 132 -16.54 -4.41 -7.86
N ALA A 133 -16.17 -3.16 -7.58
CA ALA A 133 -16.55 -2.00 -8.38
C ALA A 133 -15.66 -1.82 -9.63
N PHE A 134 -14.41 -2.29 -9.56
CA PHE A 134 -13.46 -2.27 -10.67
C PHE A 134 -12.46 -3.40 -10.52
N GLN A 135 -12.02 -3.95 -11.64
CA GLN A 135 -10.90 -4.89 -11.73
C GLN A 135 -10.13 -4.62 -13.02
N GLY A 136 -8.81 -4.45 -12.92
CA GLY A 136 -7.95 -4.18 -14.08
C GLY A 136 -6.61 -3.59 -13.67
N GLY A 137 -5.85 -3.09 -14.64
CA GLY A 137 -4.59 -2.41 -14.39
C GLY A 137 -4.77 -1.00 -13.82
N PRO A 138 -3.78 -0.47 -13.06
CA PRO A 138 -3.83 0.92 -12.58
C PRO A 138 -4.06 1.95 -13.69
N GLY A 139 -3.45 1.74 -14.87
CA GLY A 139 -3.63 2.61 -16.03
C GLY A 139 -5.07 2.65 -16.55
N GLU A 140 -5.80 1.54 -16.46
CA GLU A 140 -7.21 1.49 -16.87
C GLU A 140 -8.10 2.29 -15.91
N LEU A 141 -7.80 2.25 -14.61
CA LEU A 141 -8.52 3.06 -13.62
C LEU A 141 -8.22 4.56 -13.80
N ILE A 142 -6.96 4.92 -14.07
CA ILE A 142 -6.55 6.30 -14.39
C ILE A 142 -7.31 6.81 -15.63
N ALA A 143 -7.41 5.98 -16.67
CA ALA A 143 -8.06 6.35 -17.92
C ALA A 143 -9.56 6.72 -17.75
N GLN A 144 -10.23 6.21 -16.71
CA GLN A 144 -11.63 6.58 -16.42
C GLN A 144 -11.80 8.07 -16.07
N ALA A 145 -10.76 8.71 -15.51
CA ALA A 145 -10.76 10.12 -15.19
C ALA A 145 -10.20 11.01 -16.32
N GLN A 146 -9.87 10.44 -17.49
CA GLN A 146 -9.31 11.21 -18.60
C GLN A 146 -10.26 12.33 -19.05
N GLY A 147 -9.73 13.56 -19.15
CA GLY A 147 -10.52 14.75 -19.50
C GLY A 147 -11.50 15.24 -18.44
N LYS A 148 -11.41 14.70 -17.21
CA LYS A 148 -12.26 15.09 -16.07
C LYS A 148 -11.50 15.81 -14.97
N VAL A 149 -10.18 15.88 -15.05
CA VAL A 149 -9.30 16.45 -14.04
C VAL A 149 -8.89 17.86 -14.43
N TRP A 150 -9.06 18.80 -13.52
CA TRP A 150 -8.77 20.21 -13.73
C TRP A 150 -8.02 20.80 -12.56
N LEU A 151 -7.15 21.75 -12.82
CA LEU A 151 -6.54 22.63 -11.85
C LEU A 151 -7.21 23.99 -11.93
N VAL A 152 -7.74 24.48 -10.81
CA VAL A 152 -8.40 25.78 -10.71
C VAL A 152 -7.71 26.61 -9.65
N LYS A 153 -7.25 27.82 -10.01
CA LYS A 153 -6.65 28.74 -9.05
C LYS A 153 -7.66 29.81 -8.67
N THR A 154 -7.84 30.00 -7.36
CA THR A 154 -8.74 31.01 -6.82
C THR A 154 -8.05 31.83 -5.73
N ALA A 155 -8.68 32.91 -5.28
CA ALA A 155 -8.21 33.71 -4.15
C ALA A 155 -8.33 32.98 -2.79
N GLY A 156 -8.92 31.78 -2.74
CA GLY A 156 -9.11 30.95 -1.55
C GLY A 156 -10.49 30.31 -1.48
N GLU A 157 -11.44 30.77 -2.27
CA GLU A 157 -12.78 30.19 -2.34
C GLU A 157 -12.78 28.89 -3.15
N LYS A 158 -13.61 27.93 -2.73
CA LYS A 158 -13.78 26.68 -3.44
C LYS A 158 -14.40 26.95 -4.83
N PRO A 159 -13.87 26.34 -5.92
CA PRO A 159 -14.43 26.55 -7.25
C PRO A 159 -15.90 26.16 -7.35
N ASP A 160 -16.71 27.04 -7.94
CA ASP A 160 -18.10 26.76 -8.25
C ASP A 160 -18.20 25.73 -9.40
N GLY A 161 -19.23 24.89 -9.35
CA GLY A 161 -19.51 23.88 -10.37
C GLY A 161 -18.56 22.67 -10.34
N ALA A 162 -17.56 22.65 -9.48
CA ALA A 162 -16.71 21.48 -9.31
C ALA A 162 -17.50 20.36 -8.63
N THR A 163 -17.49 19.21 -9.22
CA THR A 163 -18.17 18.04 -8.68
C THR A 163 -17.49 17.55 -7.42
N VAL A 164 -16.16 17.42 -7.43
CA VAL A 164 -15.37 17.03 -6.26
C VAL A 164 -14.00 17.70 -6.25
N VAL A 165 -13.61 18.21 -5.11
CA VAL A 165 -12.25 18.64 -4.83
C VAL A 165 -11.45 17.42 -4.38
N VAL A 166 -10.43 17.04 -5.14
CA VAL A 166 -9.51 15.95 -4.81
C VAL A 166 -8.45 16.44 -3.82
N SER A 167 -7.85 17.58 -4.12
CA SER A 167 -6.84 18.19 -3.25
C SER A 167 -6.82 19.72 -3.39
N SER A 168 -6.20 20.38 -2.42
CA SER A 168 -5.93 21.83 -2.47
C SER A 168 -4.50 22.11 -2.04
N MET A 169 -3.88 23.08 -2.70
CA MET A 169 -2.52 23.55 -2.39
C MET A 169 -2.56 25.06 -2.18
N HIS A 170 -2.12 25.53 -1.02
CA HIS A 170 -1.96 26.95 -0.78
C HIS A 170 -0.70 27.45 -1.47
N LEU A 171 -0.87 28.44 -2.33
CA LEU A 171 0.18 29.15 -3.02
C LEU A 171 0.37 30.53 -2.38
N HIS A 172 1.46 31.22 -2.69
CA HIS A 172 1.73 32.56 -2.23
C HIS A 172 0.62 33.59 -2.63
N ASP A 173 -0.04 33.34 -3.75
CA ASP A 173 -1.00 34.23 -4.40
C ASP A 173 -2.40 33.61 -4.56
N GLY A 174 -2.77 32.67 -3.71
CA GLY A 174 -4.08 32.04 -3.71
C GLY A 174 -4.06 30.56 -3.36
N THR A 175 -5.12 29.85 -3.74
CA THR A 175 -5.24 28.40 -3.54
C THR A 175 -5.49 27.73 -4.88
N GLN A 176 -4.68 26.73 -5.20
CA GLN A 176 -4.88 25.84 -6.33
C GLN A 176 -5.65 24.61 -5.89
N TYR A 177 -6.75 24.34 -6.56
CA TYR A 177 -7.58 23.17 -6.34
C TYR A 177 -7.40 22.18 -7.48
N ARG A 178 -7.26 20.89 -7.14
CA ARG A 178 -7.40 19.79 -8.07
C ARG A 178 -8.82 19.26 -7.96
N VAL A 179 -9.57 19.29 -9.05
CA VAL A 179 -10.99 19.00 -9.06
C VAL A 179 -11.36 18.00 -10.16
N LEU A 180 -12.43 17.23 -9.91
CA LEU A 180 -13.04 16.33 -10.86
C LEU A 180 -14.39 16.86 -11.32
N GLY A 181 -14.59 16.92 -12.64
CA GLY A 181 -15.84 17.37 -13.24
C GLY A 181 -15.66 17.84 -14.67
N ASP A 182 -16.67 18.50 -15.21
CA ASP A 182 -16.59 19.21 -16.48
C ASP A 182 -16.45 20.72 -16.22
N LEU A 183 -15.22 21.19 -16.30
CA LEU A 183 -14.88 22.60 -16.17
C LEU A 183 -14.29 23.18 -17.47
N SER A 184 -14.61 22.58 -18.62
CA SER A 184 -14.15 23.05 -19.92
C SER A 184 -14.52 24.50 -20.24
N ALA A 185 -15.63 25.00 -19.69
CA ALA A 185 -16.10 26.37 -19.82
C ALA A 185 -15.58 27.31 -18.72
N HIS A 186 -14.87 26.82 -17.71
CA HIS A 186 -14.43 27.65 -16.57
C HIS A 186 -13.14 28.41 -16.95
N PRO A 187 -13.13 29.78 -16.91
CA PRO A 187 -12.04 30.59 -17.48
C PRO A 187 -10.68 30.42 -16.80
N GLN A 188 -10.66 29.93 -15.54
CA GLN A 188 -9.44 29.71 -14.75
C GLN A 188 -9.09 28.24 -14.60
N ALA A 189 -9.81 27.33 -15.25
CA ALA A 189 -9.51 25.90 -15.21
C ALA A 189 -8.50 25.51 -16.28
N THR A 190 -7.49 24.80 -15.89
CA THR A 190 -6.53 24.17 -16.80
C THR A 190 -6.64 22.65 -16.70
N PRO A 191 -6.71 21.93 -17.83
CA PRO A 191 -6.77 20.48 -17.79
C PRO A 191 -5.48 19.90 -17.18
N ALA A 192 -5.63 18.81 -16.43
CA ALA A 192 -4.52 18.12 -15.80
C ALA A 192 -4.56 16.61 -16.10
N GLU A 193 -3.38 16.02 -16.18
CA GLU A 193 -3.27 14.56 -16.32
C GLU A 193 -3.83 13.87 -15.07
N PRO A 194 -4.67 12.82 -15.25
CA PRO A 194 -5.24 12.09 -14.14
C PRO A 194 -4.20 11.23 -13.41
N SER A 195 -4.34 11.14 -12.11
CA SER A 195 -3.63 10.21 -11.22
C SER A 195 -4.51 9.00 -10.90
N LEU A 196 -3.92 7.99 -10.23
CA LEU A 196 -4.69 6.84 -9.74
C LEU A 196 -5.74 7.26 -8.70
N GLU A 197 -5.44 8.25 -7.88
CA GLU A 197 -6.38 8.82 -6.90
C GLU A 197 -7.59 9.46 -7.59
N ASP A 198 -7.36 10.20 -8.68
CA ASP A 198 -8.45 10.79 -9.47
C ASP A 198 -9.35 9.71 -10.07
N GLY A 199 -8.75 8.66 -10.65
CA GLY A 199 -9.49 7.53 -11.19
C GLY A 199 -10.32 6.81 -10.13
N TYR A 200 -9.74 6.59 -8.95
CA TYR A 200 -10.45 5.99 -7.82
C TYR A 200 -11.64 6.86 -7.34
N ILE A 201 -11.41 8.16 -7.14
CA ILE A 201 -12.46 9.08 -6.68
C ILE A 201 -13.56 9.20 -7.74
N TRP A 202 -13.20 9.25 -9.03
CA TRP A 202 -14.17 9.28 -10.14
C TRP A 202 -15.05 8.03 -10.17
N LEU A 203 -14.44 6.85 -10.06
CA LEU A 203 -15.15 5.57 -9.98
C LEU A 203 -16.15 5.57 -8.81
N MET A 204 -15.68 5.98 -7.61
CA MET A 204 -16.52 5.97 -6.41
C MET A 204 -17.71 6.92 -6.49
N GLN A 205 -17.62 8.00 -7.24
CA GLN A 205 -18.78 8.89 -7.49
C GLN A 205 -19.85 8.25 -8.36
N GLY A 206 -19.47 7.46 -9.35
CA GLY A 206 -20.41 6.69 -10.17
C GLY A 206 -21.17 5.66 -9.33
N VAL A 207 -20.46 4.94 -8.46
CA VAL A 207 -21.03 3.89 -7.60
C VAL A 207 -21.96 4.42 -6.50
N VAL A 208 -21.77 5.66 -6.05
CA VAL A 208 -22.63 6.28 -5.00
C VAL A 208 -23.95 6.82 -5.58
N LYS A 209 -24.03 7.04 -6.90
CA LYS A 209 -25.25 7.54 -7.58
C LYS A 209 -26.23 6.47 -8.03
N GLU A 210 -25.82 5.19 -7.97
CA GLU A 210 -26.68 4.01 -8.14
C GLU A 210 -27.12 3.45 -6.78
#